data_b6eb8d2f58fc2404a2b43fa9f3dccafe
#
_entry.id   b6eb8d2f58fc2404a2b43fa9f3dccafe
#
_cell.length_a   1.000
_cell.length_b   1.000
_cell.length_c   1.000
_cell.angle_alpha   90.00
_cell.angle_beta   90.00
_cell.angle_gamma   90.00
#
_symmetry.space_group_name_H-M   'P 1'
#
loop_
_entity.id
_entity.type
_entity.pdbx_description
1 polymer ?
#
loop_
_entity_poly.entity_id
_entity_poly.type
_entity_poly.pdbx_seq_one_letter_code
_entity_poly.pdbx_strand_id
1 'polypeptide(L)'
;MKIKVVNQRLYLEPPETAEGTREYLKAEFSFSEGWDGMTKTAFFRGANGNTYSQLLENDACTVPAEALAAPGRVGVSVSGTLGETIITTDIKSFTILATLSGGTPSDPEPTVWQQILDKVDETQQIAQSVREDAEAGKFAATAEMVEQAVSVYMQTAPSTEMHRNIFREKSLGESITAEQLAAIRDGSFKDLYIGDYWEINGVKYRIADVNYWKNVGYPESEKVQKPHILIVPDTVLGSGQMHTSNSTYGGYRNSEMKSTRLNNIAKTLPDTFKSLLLTHRMFSDGAWINASVDLMSEVMVHGTYICTDNSNKQTSDTQQLALFRLAPELKTIGVNYWLRNVAGSQTYTLISQYGDASSDMATSTYGVRPVFAVG
;
A
#
# COMPACT_ATOMS: atom_id res chain seq x y z
N MET A 1 11.22 34.83 -19.01
CA MET A 1 10.00 34.86 -19.85
C MET A 1 9.21 33.61 -19.66
N LYS A 2 7.88 33.70 -19.70
CA LYS A 2 7.02 32.53 -19.55
C LYS A 2 6.55 32.04 -20.91
N ILE A 3 6.60 30.75 -21.12
CA ILE A 3 6.27 30.09 -22.37
C ILE A 3 5.34 28.90 -22.07
N LYS A 4 4.16 28.90 -22.69
CA LYS A 4 3.24 27.80 -22.56
C LYS A 4 3.21 26.99 -23.85
N VAL A 5 3.33 25.68 -23.75
CA VAL A 5 3.25 24.72 -24.84
C VAL A 5 1.99 23.87 -24.68
N VAL A 6 1.07 23.98 -25.62
CA VAL A 6 -0.15 23.19 -25.66
C VAL A 6 -0.16 22.39 -26.95
N ASN A 7 -0.05 21.07 -26.81
CA ASN A 7 0.23 20.16 -27.93
C ASN A 7 1.51 20.59 -28.67
N GLN A 8 1.41 21.04 -29.93
CA GLN A 8 2.53 21.51 -30.73
C GLN A 8 2.52 23.05 -30.93
N ARG A 9 1.72 23.77 -30.15
CA ARG A 9 1.64 25.22 -30.23
C ARG A 9 2.31 25.90 -29.04
N LEU A 10 3.15 26.88 -29.35
CA LEU A 10 3.87 27.68 -28.38
C LEU A 10 3.16 29.02 -28.19
N TYR A 11 2.96 29.41 -26.94
CA TYR A 11 2.43 30.70 -26.51
C TYR A 11 3.49 31.39 -25.68
N LEU A 12 3.91 32.58 -26.14
CA LEU A 12 5.02 33.34 -25.56
C LEU A 12 4.51 34.67 -25.03
N GLU A 13 4.85 34.99 -23.78
CA GLU A 13 4.80 36.33 -23.24
C GLU A 13 6.11 37.03 -23.59
N PRO A 14 6.08 38.05 -24.52
CA PRO A 14 7.31 38.70 -24.99
C PRO A 14 8.07 39.34 -23.83
N PRO A 15 9.36 39.03 -23.63
CA PRO A 15 10.16 39.71 -22.63
C PRO A 15 10.60 41.11 -23.15
N GLU A 16 10.74 42.03 -22.22
CA GLU A 16 11.48 43.28 -22.50
C GLU A 16 12.99 43.00 -22.26
N THR A 17 13.77 42.92 -23.34
CA THR A 17 15.21 42.66 -23.27
C THR A 17 15.93 43.38 -24.37
N ALA A 18 17.23 43.68 -24.13
CA ALA A 18 18.09 44.43 -25.01
C ALA A 18 19.26 43.58 -25.47
N GLU A 19 19.91 43.99 -26.58
CA GLU A 19 21.10 43.33 -27.10
C GLU A 19 22.24 43.32 -26.08
N GLY A 20 23.10 42.28 -26.16
CA GLY A 20 24.22 42.08 -25.23
C GLY A 20 23.83 41.58 -23.84
N THR A 21 22.54 41.26 -23.61
CA THR A 21 22.09 40.66 -22.37
C THR A 21 22.67 39.23 -22.23
N ARG A 22 23.29 38.95 -21.07
CA ARG A 22 23.94 37.68 -20.80
C ARG A 22 23.48 37.11 -19.44
N GLU A 23 23.23 35.81 -19.36
CA GLU A 23 22.84 35.05 -18.14
C GLU A 23 21.66 35.65 -17.36
N TYR A 24 20.91 36.53 -17.94
CA TYR A 24 19.80 37.25 -17.29
C TYR A 24 18.42 36.73 -17.70
N LEU A 25 18.22 36.51 -19.02
CA LEU A 25 16.90 36.10 -19.54
C LEU A 25 16.69 34.59 -19.38
N LYS A 26 15.88 34.22 -18.41
CA LYS A 26 15.44 32.83 -18.21
C LYS A 26 14.13 32.58 -18.96
N ALA A 27 14.02 31.43 -19.63
CA ALA A 27 12.82 30.90 -20.24
C ALA A 27 12.27 29.78 -19.35
N GLU A 28 11.05 29.94 -18.87
CA GLU A 28 10.30 28.98 -18.08
C GLU A 28 9.17 28.45 -18.93
N PHE A 29 9.08 27.14 -19.08
CA PHE A 29 8.10 26.47 -19.93
C PHE A 29 7.07 25.74 -19.09
N SER A 30 5.85 25.67 -19.59
CA SER A 30 4.80 24.79 -19.10
C SER A 30 4.24 23.98 -20.25
N PHE A 31 4.18 22.67 -20.09
CA PHE A 31 3.81 21.74 -21.14
C PHE A 31 2.46 21.06 -20.84
N SER A 32 1.72 20.69 -21.91
CA SER A 32 0.57 19.79 -21.80
C SER A 32 1.04 18.32 -21.66
N GLU A 33 0.14 17.45 -21.16
CA GLU A 33 0.42 16.03 -20.82
C GLU A 33 1.20 15.23 -21.89
N GLY A 34 1.02 15.54 -23.17
CA GLY A 34 1.73 14.85 -24.26
C GLY A 34 3.25 15.04 -24.27
N TRP A 35 3.81 15.89 -23.39
CA TRP A 35 5.24 16.16 -23.24
C TRP A 35 5.85 15.55 -21.99
N ASP A 36 5.06 14.79 -21.22
CA ASP A 36 5.50 14.17 -19.98
C ASP A 36 6.57 13.11 -20.22
N GLY A 37 7.61 13.11 -19.39
CA GLY A 37 8.73 12.16 -19.50
C GLY A 37 9.69 12.39 -20.67
N MET A 38 9.46 13.42 -21.52
CA MET A 38 10.34 13.72 -22.65
C MET A 38 11.57 14.53 -22.23
N THR A 39 12.71 14.23 -22.84
CA THR A 39 13.87 15.14 -22.85
C THR A 39 13.57 16.30 -23.79
N LYS A 40 13.56 17.53 -23.27
CA LYS A 40 13.10 18.70 -24.00
C LYS A 40 14.28 19.64 -24.30
N THR A 41 14.34 20.12 -25.54
CA THR A 41 15.35 21.07 -26.01
C THR A 41 14.69 22.29 -26.60
N ALA A 42 15.06 23.47 -26.11
CA ALA A 42 14.64 24.74 -26.67
C ALA A 42 15.64 25.21 -27.74
N PHE A 43 15.12 25.79 -28.81
CA PHE A 43 15.91 26.39 -29.92
C PHE A 43 15.60 27.87 -30.00
N PHE A 44 16.68 28.67 -30.07
CA PHE A 44 16.63 30.12 -30.17
C PHE A 44 17.31 30.57 -31.47
N ARG A 45 16.55 31.13 -32.40
CA ARG A 45 17.12 31.67 -33.63
C ARG A 45 17.33 33.16 -33.46
N GLY A 46 18.60 33.59 -33.34
CA GLY A 46 18.96 34.98 -33.22
C GLY A 46 18.67 35.79 -34.48
N ALA A 47 18.76 37.14 -34.39
CA ALA A 47 18.62 38.04 -35.53
C ALA A 47 19.78 37.87 -36.57
N ASN A 48 20.89 37.27 -36.17
CA ASN A 48 21.98 36.84 -37.05
C ASN A 48 21.66 35.62 -37.92
N GLY A 49 20.49 35.02 -37.75
CA GLY A 49 20.04 33.85 -38.50
C GLY A 49 20.51 32.50 -37.94
N ASN A 50 21.44 32.51 -36.98
CA ASN A 50 21.92 31.26 -36.34
C ASN A 50 20.92 30.74 -35.30
N THR A 51 20.91 29.43 -35.16
CA THR A 51 20.06 28.75 -34.16
C THR A 51 20.96 28.17 -33.05
N TYR A 52 20.59 28.47 -31.84
CA TYR A 52 21.25 28.01 -30.60
C TYR A 52 20.28 27.16 -29.84
N SER A 53 20.76 26.08 -29.24
CA SER A 53 19.94 25.09 -28.56
C SER A 53 20.30 24.94 -27.09
N GLN A 54 19.32 24.79 -26.24
CA GLN A 54 19.46 24.58 -24.80
C GLN A 54 18.62 23.41 -24.32
N LEU A 55 19.24 22.55 -23.56
CA LEU A 55 18.51 21.48 -22.84
C LEU A 55 17.67 22.13 -21.74
N LEU A 56 16.41 21.70 -21.56
CA LEU A 56 15.57 22.17 -20.46
C LEU A 56 15.85 21.34 -19.20
N GLU A 57 16.16 22.04 -18.13
CA GLU A 57 16.23 21.47 -16.78
C GLU A 57 15.04 21.96 -15.97
N ASN A 58 14.24 21.01 -15.44
CA ASN A 58 12.99 21.35 -14.73
C ASN A 58 12.10 22.29 -15.54
N ASP A 59 11.99 22.02 -16.85
CA ASP A 59 11.21 22.83 -17.79
C ASP A 59 11.67 24.31 -17.90
N ALA A 60 12.96 24.59 -17.66
CA ALA A 60 13.52 25.92 -17.78
C ALA A 60 14.93 25.91 -18.42
N CYS A 61 15.35 27.02 -19.00
CA CYS A 61 16.71 27.24 -19.44
C CYS A 61 17.06 28.74 -19.42
N THR A 62 18.35 29.07 -19.46
CA THR A 62 18.81 30.42 -19.79
C THR A 62 18.79 30.61 -21.30
N VAL A 63 18.33 31.76 -21.80
CA VAL A 63 18.39 32.06 -23.23
C VAL A 63 19.85 32.35 -23.61
N PRO A 64 20.42 31.63 -24.64
CA PRO A 64 21.78 31.82 -25.06
C PRO A 64 22.09 33.28 -25.39
N ALA A 65 23.21 33.79 -24.86
CA ALA A 65 23.62 35.17 -25.07
C ALA A 65 23.90 35.49 -26.54
N GLU A 66 24.34 34.49 -27.31
CA GLU A 66 24.54 34.60 -28.77
C GLU A 66 23.25 34.85 -29.54
N ALA A 67 22.10 34.32 -29.07
CA ALA A 67 20.78 34.59 -29.63
C ALA A 67 20.34 36.05 -29.37
N LEU A 68 20.91 36.69 -28.32
CA LEU A 68 20.63 38.06 -27.87
C LEU A 68 21.71 39.06 -28.29
N ALA A 69 22.70 38.63 -29.07
CA ALA A 69 23.89 39.45 -29.41
C ALA A 69 23.57 40.57 -30.40
N ALA A 70 22.46 40.58 -31.08
CA ALA A 70 22.07 41.60 -32.06
C ALA A 70 20.59 42.00 -31.92
N PRO A 71 20.25 43.25 -32.14
CA PRO A 71 18.87 43.71 -32.11
C PRO A 71 18.07 43.11 -33.24
N GLY A 72 16.80 42.82 -32.97
CA GLY A 72 15.88 42.25 -33.96
C GLY A 72 15.00 41.11 -33.42
N ARG A 73 14.48 40.27 -34.30
CA ARG A 73 13.59 39.18 -33.90
C ARG A 73 14.35 37.92 -33.54
N VAL A 74 14.02 37.38 -32.39
CA VAL A 74 14.54 36.07 -31.93
C VAL A 74 13.38 35.08 -31.99
N GLY A 75 13.55 34.01 -32.77
CA GLY A 75 12.59 32.91 -32.86
C GLY A 75 12.82 31.88 -31.76
N VAL A 76 11.72 31.29 -31.22
CA VAL A 76 11.76 30.23 -30.22
C VAL A 76 10.92 29.05 -30.67
N SER A 77 11.45 27.83 -30.52
CA SER A 77 10.72 26.57 -30.67
C SER A 77 11.25 25.54 -29.69
N VAL A 78 10.51 24.44 -29.47
CA VAL A 78 10.93 23.35 -28.57
C VAL A 78 10.76 22.02 -29.28
N SER A 79 11.67 21.09 -29.03
CA SER A 79 11.57 19.68 -29.39
C SER A 79 11.61 18.82 -28.14
N GLY A 80 10.76 17.81 -28.05
CA GLY A 80 10.75 16.77 -27.03
C GLY A 80 11.03 15.41 -27.65
N THR A 81 11.84 14.59 -26.97
CA THR A 81 12.23 13.25 -27.43
C THR A 81 12.00 12.23 -26.33
N LEU A 82 11.35 11.11 -26.66
CA LEU A 82 11.15 9.96 -25.77
C LEU A 82 11.26 8.67 -26.61
N GLY A 83 12.37 7.95 -26.48
CA GLY A 83 12.70 6.82 -27.36
C GLY A 83 12.73 7.25 -28.82
N GLU A 84 11.91 6.64 -29.68
CA GLU A 84 11.77 7.00 -31.10
C GLU A 84 10.78 8.14 -31.37
N THR A 85 10.03 8.56 -30.34
CA THR A 85 9.01 9.61 -30.48
C THR A 85 9.65 10.98 -30.39
N ILE A 86 9.38 11.85 -31.38
CA ILE A 86 9.82 13.24 -31.40
C ILE A 86 8.61 14.14 -31.62
N ILE A 87 8.47 15.15 -30.77
CA ILE A 87 7.44 16.19 -30.91
C ILE A 87 8.13 17.55 -31.04
N THR A 88 7.62 18.41 -31.93
CA THR A 88 8.16 19.76 -32.12
C THR A 88 7.02 20.78 -32.08
N THR A 89 7.35 22.02 -31.66
CA THR A 89 6.39 23.14 -31.65
C THR A 89 6.48 23.99 -32.92
N ASP A 90 5.47 24.81 -33.13
CA ASP A 90 5.57 25.99 -34.01
C ASP A 90 6.63 26.98 -33.48
N ILE A 91 6.98 27.98 -34.30
CA ILE A 91 7.93 29.03 -33.94
C ILE A 91 7.15 30.26 -33.48
N LYS A 92 7.53 30.80 -32.31
CA LYS A 92 7.14 32.15 -31.88
C LYS A 92 8.37 33.04 -31.77
N SER A 93 8.17 34.36 -31.79
CA SER A 93 9.29 35.31 -31.73
C SER A 93 9.00 36.46 -30.80
N PHE A 94 10.08 37.00 -30.22
CA PHE A 94 10.12 38.26 -29.48
C PHE A 94 11.20 39.17 -30.07
N THR A 95 11.20 40.42 -29.64
CA THR A 95 12.10 41.44 -30.22
C THR A 95 13.18 41.85 -29.19
N ILE A 96 14.42 41.88 -29.62
CA ILE A 96 15.55 42.42 -28.89
C ILE A 96 15.71 43.91 -29.26
N LEU A 97 15.75 44.77 -28.25
CA LEU A 97 15.93 46.20 -28.42
C LEU A 97 17.40 46.55 -28.64
N ALA A 98 17.68 47.51 -29.52
CA ALA A 98 19.03 48.02 -29.72
C ALA A 98 19.52 48.84 -28.50
N THR A 99 20.81 48.78 -28.18
CA THR A 99 21.46 49.62 -27.16
C THR A 99 22.50 50.53 -27.77
N LEU A 100 22.86 51.56 -27.03
CA LEU A 100 23.92 52.48 -27.49
C LEU A 100 25.35 51.89 -27.32
N SER A 101 25.48 50.88 -26.47
CA SER A 101 26.79 50.25 -26.19
C SER A 101 27.18 49.16 -27.19
N GLY A 102 26.25 48.73 -28.07
CA GLY A 102 26.41 47.51 -28.87
C GLY A 102 26.65 46.26 -28.04
N GLY A 103 26.21 45.14 -28.51
CA GLY A 103 26.41 43.84 -27.79
C GLY A 103 27.93 43.46 -27.83
N THR A 104 28.53 43.21 -26.69
CA THR A 104 29.83 42.54 -26.66
C THR A 104 29.62 41.07 -27.01
N PRO A 105 30.39 40.47 -27.95
CA PRO A 105 30.31 39.05 -28.20
C PRO A 105 30.57 38.26 -26.92
N SER A 106 29.68 37.37 -26.56
CA SER A 106 29.86 36.45 -25.44
C SER A 106 30.69 35.23 -25.90
N ASP A 107 31.31 34.54 -24.95
CA ASP A 107 31.85 33.22 -25.23
C ASP A 107 30.70 32.27 -25.61
N PRO A 108 30.93 31.36 -26.56
CA PRO A 108 29.90 30.41 -26.99
C PRO A 108 29.34 29.62 -25.82
N GLU A 109 28.01 29.53 -25.73
CA GLU A 109 27.35 28.64 -24.79
C GLU A 109 27.56 27.16 -25.19
N PRO A 110 27.70 26.22 -24.24
CA PRO A 110 27.84 24.79 -24.55
C PRO A 110 26.72 24.31 -25.45
N THR A 111 27.05 23.55 -26.49
CA THR A 111 26.06 22.90 -27.33
C THR A 111 25.22 21.91 -26.54
N VAL A 112 24.01 21.56 -27.03
CA VAL A 112 23.17 20.53 -26.38
C VAL A 112 23.94 19.23 -26.20
N TRP A 113 24.76 18.83 -27.16
CA TRP A 113 25.63 17.66 -27.03
C TRP A 113 26.62 17.77 -25.91
N GLN A 114 27.24 18.94 -25.71
CA GLN A 114 28.15 19.17 -24.59
C GLN A 114 27.40 19.10 -23.26
N GLN A 115 26.25 19.74 -23.19
CA GLN A 115 25.39 19.68 -21.99
C GLN A 115 24.94 18.26 -21.65
N ILE A 116 24.63 17.45 -22.68
CA ILE A 116 24.26 16.01 -22.48
C ILE A 116 25.50 15.24 -22.01
N LEU A 117 26.68 15.45 -22.58
CA LEU A 117 27.92 14.77 -22.15
C LEU A 117 28.25 15.10 -20.71
N ASP A 118 28.19 16.38 -20.34
CA ASP A 118 28.43 16.81 -18.96
C ASP A 118 27.48 16.17 -17.96
N LYS A 119 26.18 16.03 -18.34
CA LYS A 119 25.19 15.34 -17.53
C LYS A 119 25.41 13.82 -17.45
N VAL A 120 25.88 13.19 -18.53
CA VAL A 120 26.27 11.78 -18.52
C VAL A 120 27.45 11.56 -17.58
N ASP A 121 28.46 12.41 -17.65
CA ASP A 121 29.68 12.33 -16.79
C ASP A 121 29.26 12.51 -15.31
N GLU A 122 28.42 13.52 -15.00
CA GLU A 122 27.89 13.73 -13.65
C GLU A 122 27.14 12.51 -13.15
N THR A 123 26.27 11.93 -13.99
CA THR A 123 25.49 10.72 -13.65
C THR A 123 26.40 9.52 -13.43
N GLN A 124 27.45 9.35 -14.24
CA GLN A 124 28.44 8.28 -14.06
C GLN A 124 29.20 8.44 -12.75
N GLN A 125 29.60 9.67 -12.39
CA GLN A 125 30.27 9.94 -11.12
C GLN A 125 29.40 9.64 -9.93
N ILE A 126 28.11 10.02 -9.98
CA ILE A 126 27.11 9.68 -8.95
C ILE A 126 26.94 8.15 -8.86
N ALA A 127 26.77 7.47 -9.99
CA ALA A 127 26.62 6.01 -10.02
C ALA A 127 27.87 5.30 -9.48
N GLN A 128 29.06 5.79 -9.79
CA GLN A 128 30.31 5.26 -9.26
C GLN A 128 30.42 5.48 -7.74
N SER A 129 30.08 6.67 -7.26
CA SER A 129 30.05 6.99 -5.82
C SER A 129 29.04 6.10 -5.08
N VAL A 130 27.83 5.92 -5.63
CA VAL A 130 26.81 5.03 -5.05
C VAL A 130 27.32 3.59 -5.01
N ARG A 131 28.01 3.13 -6.07
CA ARG A 131 28.60 1.80 -6.12
C ARG A 131 29.70 1.62 -5.08
N GLU A 132 30.62 2.59 -4.97
CA GLU A 132 31.69 2.57 -3.97
C GLU A 132 31.14 2.58 -2.54
N ASP A 133 30.09 3.37 -2.30
CA ASP A 133 29.39 3.40 -1.01
C ASP A 133 28.67 2.09 -0.72
N ALA A 134 28.11 1.43 -1.74
CA ALA A 134 27.50 0.08 -1.59
C ALA A 134 28.57 -0.97 -1.30
N GLU A 135 29.69 -0.98 -2.03
CA GLU A 135 30.83 -1.89 -1.83
C GLU A 135 31.52 -1.66 -0.46
N ALA A 136 31.53 -0.41 0.01
CA ALA A 136 32.01 -0.06 1.36
C ALA A 136 30.99 -0.39 2.48
N GLY A 137 29.82 -0.95 2.13
CA GLY A 137 28.79 -1.30 3.11
C GLY A 137 28.03 -0.11 3.71
N LYS A 138 28.19 1.10 3.18
CA LYS A 138 27.52 2.31 3.72
C LYS A 138 26.00 2.29 3.53
N PHE A 139 25.50 1.52 2.55
CA PHE A 139 24.07 1.26 2.34
C PHE A 139 23.62 -0.07 2.93
N ALA A 140 24.52 -0.88 3.43
CA ALA A 140 24.17 -2.02 4.25
C ALA A 140 23.64 -1.46 5.57
N ALA A 141 22.32 -1.22 5.62
CA ALA A 141 21.66 -1.12 6.88
C ALA A 141 21.98 -2.42 7.62
N THR A 142 22.81 -2.37 8.66
CA THR A 142 23.02 -3.52 9.49
C THR A 142 21.66 -3.94 10.05
N ALA A 143 21.47 -5.23 10.32
CA ALA A 143 20.24 -5.69 10.95
C ALA A 143 19.89 -4.83 12.19
N GLU A 144 20.90 -4.38 12.93
CA GLU A 144 20.79 -3.44 14.05
C GLU A 144 20.23 -2.06 13.66
N MET A 145 20.71 -1.46 12.53
CA MET A 145 20.20 -0.17 12.08
C MET A 145 18.74 -0.27 11.58
N VAL A 146 18.39 -1.38 10.94
CA VAL A 146 17.00 -1.66 10.55
C VAL A 146 16.14 -1.90 11.78
N GLU A 147 16.58 -2.70 12.74
CA GLU A 147 15.89 -2.90 14.01
C GLU A 147 15.73 -1.59 14.78
N GLN A 148 16.75 -0.75 14.82
CA GLN A 148 16.73 0.52 15.53
C GLN A 148 15.81 1.54 14.83
N ALA A 149 15.87 1.64 13.49
CA ALA A 149 14.99 2.52 12.71
C ALA A 149 13.53 2.07 12.81
N VAL A 150 13.28 0.77 12.69
CA VAL A 150 11.96 0.15 12.88
C VAL A 150 11.50 0.37 14.32
N SER A 151 12.35 0.16 15.32
CA SER A 151 12.01 0.38 16.73
C SER A 151 11.67 1.84 17.04
N VAL A 152 12.44 2.81 16.52
CA VAL A 152 12.18 4.25 16.66
C VAL A 152 10.88 4.64 15.96
N TYR A 153 10.65 4.16 14.72
CA TYR A 153 9.41 4.39 14.00
C TYR A 153 8.21 3.82 14.75
N MET A 154 8.35 2.64 15.32
CA MET A 154 7.31 1.96 16.10
C MET A 154 7.05 2.60 17.47
N GLN A 155 8.02 3.26 18.07
CA GLN A 155 7.85 4.01 19.32
C GLN A 155 7.21 5.39 19.10
N THR A 156 7.38 5.98 17.92
CA THR A 156 6.88 7.34 17.59
C THR A 156 5.51 7.35 16.93
N ALA A 157 5.02 6.21 16.43
CA ALA A 157 3.72 6.13 15.75
C ALA A 157 2.90 4.89 16.16
N PRO A 158 2.58 4.68 17.45
CA PRO A 158 1.79 3.53 17.87
C PRO A 158 0.30 3.82 17.65
N SER A 159 -0.19 3.65 16.43
CA SER A 159 -1.62 3.51 16.21
C SER A 159 -1.96 2.03 16.04
N THR A 160 -3.13 1.61 16.54
CA THR A 160 -3.69 0.27 16.30
C THR A 160 -3.65 -0.10 14.81
N GLU A 161 -3.88 0.87 13.92
CA GLU A 161 -3.85 0.72 12.48
C GLU A 161 -2.47 0.30 11.95
N MET A 162 -1.39 0.75 12.57
CA MET A 162 -0.04 0.38 12.17
C MET A 162 0.21 -1.12 12.41
N HIS A 163 -0.17 -1.63 13.60
CA HIS A 163 -0.05 -3.05 13.92
C HIS A 163 -0.89 -3.92 12.99
N ARG A 164 -2.04 -3.43 12.51
CA ARG A 164 -2.91 -4.12 11.54
C ARG A 164 -2.39 -4.13 10.11
N ASN A 165 -1.43 -3.27 9.76
CA ASN A 165 -0.92 -3.10 8.40
C ASN A 165 0.49 -3.65 8.18
N ILE A 166 1.10 -4.24 9.20
CA ILE A 166 2.42 -4.87 9.13
C ILE A 166 2.27 -6.37 9.35
N PHE A 167 2.67 -7.16 8.34
CA PHE A 167 2.79 -8.62 8.45
C PHE A 167 4.21 -8.99 8.88
N ARG A 168 4.30 -9.81 9.95
CA ARG A 168 5.57 -10.31 10.46
C ARG A 168 5.37 -11.72 11.01
N GLU A 169 6.19 -12.66 10.63
CA GLU A 169 6.12 -14.06 11.10
C GLU A 169 7.09 -14.35 12.27
N LYS A 170 7.07 -13.53 13.31
CA LYS A 170 7.90 -13.71 14.49
C LYS A 170 7.29 -14.74 15.44
N SER A 171 8.10 -15.69 15.93
CA SER A 171 7.70 -16.52 17.05
C SER A 171 7.66 -15.70 18.35
N LEU A 172 6.55 -15.78 19.05
CA LEU A 172 6.31 -15.12 20.33
C LEU A 172 6.53 -16.08 21.51
N GLY A 173 6.95 -17.33 21.25
CA GLY A 173 7.17 -18.36 22.24
C GLY A 173 6.02 -19.36 22.35
N GLU A 174 5.94 -20.06 23.47
CA GLU A 174 4.95 -21.12 23.75
C GLU A 174 3.79 -20.66 24.64
N SER A 175 3.80 -19.41 25.09
CA SER A 175 2.75 -18.83 25.94
C SER A 175 2.78 -17.30 25.86
N ILE A 176 1.65 -16.64 26.17
CA ILE A 176 1.60 -15.19 26.30
C ILE A 176 2.38 -14.78 27.55
N THR A 177 3.40 -13.92 27.39
CA THR A 177 4.16 -13.38 28.54
C THR A 177 3.40 -12.25 29.22
N ALA A 178 3.84 -11.87 30.44
CA ALA A 178 3.24 -10.76 31.16
C ALA A 178 3.36 -9.42 30.38
N GLU A 179 4.50 -9.20 29.71
CA GLU A 179 4.76 -8.01 28.89
C GLU A 179 3.85 -7.98 27.67
N GLN A 180 3.69 -9.12 26.98
CA GLN A 180 2.79 -9.22 25.82
C GLN A 180 1.34 -8.98 26.25
N LEU A 181 0.91 -9.55 27.38
CA LEU A 181 -0.44 -9.33 27.90
C LEU A 181 -0.66 -7.87 28.30
N ALA A 182 0.34 -7.22 28.92
CA ALA A 182 0.27 -5.80 29.23
C ALA A 182 0.10 -4.96 27.97
N ALA A 183 0.89 -5.23 26.91
CA ALA A 183 0.78 -4.53 25.63
C ALA A 183 -0.57 -4.74 24.91
N ILE A 184 -1.19 -5.90 25.07
CA ILE A 184 -2.56 -6.14 24.58
C ILE A 184 -3.56 -5.32 25.38
N ARG A 185 -3.48 -5.32 26.71
CA ARG A 185 -4.45 -4.70 27.61
C ARG A 185 -4.42 -3.17 27.59
N ASP A 186 -3.25 -2.59 27.44
CA ASP A 186 -3.09 -1.14 27.32
C ASP A 186 -3.38 -0.61 25.90
N GLY A 187 -3.49 -1.53 24.92
CA GLY A 187 -3.78 -1.22 23.52
C GLY A 187 -2.59 -0.67 22.75
N SER A 188 -1.38 -0.73 23.30
CA SER A 188 -0.16 -0.35 22.60
C SER A 188 0.25 -1.41 21.57
N PHE A 189 -0.10 -2.68 21.81
CA PHE A 189 0.31 -3.83 21.01
C PHE A 189 1.82 -3.87 20.74
N LYS A 190 2.61 -3.31 21.65
CA LYS A 190 4.07 -3.19 21.50
C LYS A 190 4.69 -4.54 21.16
N ASP A 191 5.42 -4.57 20.05
CA ASP A 191 6.09 -5.77 19.49
C ASP A 191 5.15 -6.95 19.19
N LEU A 192 3.89 -6.66 18.85
CA LEU A 192 2.89 -7.62 18.39
C LEU A 192 2.33 -7.18 17.04
N TYR A 193 2.50 -7.98 15.99
CA TYR A 193 2.10 -7.65 14.62
C TYR A 193 1.28 -8.78 14.00
N ILE A 194 0.61 -8.49 12.90
CA ILE A 194 -0.15 -9.50 12.15
C ILE A 194 0.81 -10.60 11.67
N GLY A 195 0.40 -11.86 11.86
CA GLY A 195 1.19 -13.03 11.47
C GLY A 195 2.11 -13.56 12.54
N ASP A 196 2.50 -12.75 13.55
CA ASP A 196 3.23 -13.25 14.71
C ASP A 196 2.46 -14.37 15.40
N TYR A 197 3.15 -15.35 15.96
CA TYR A 197 2.50 -16.55 16.47
C TYR A 197 3.12 -17.09 17.76
N TRP A 198 2.27 -17.72 18.55
CA TRP A 198 2.69 -18.66 19.59
C TRP A 198 2.62 -20.07 19.04
N GLU A 199 3.69 -20.87 19.23
CA GLU A 199 3.71 -22.26 18.81
C GLU A 199 3.54 -23.17 20.04
N ILE A 200 2.40 -23.82 20.13
CA ILE A 200 2.00 -24.61 21.30
C ILE A 200 1.58 -26.00 20.82
N ASN A 201 2.26 -27.03 21.28
CA ASN A 201 2.01 -28.41 20.87
C ASN A 201 2.06 -28.62 19.35
N GLY A 202 2.97 -27.93 18.66
CA GLY A 202 3.13 -28.00 17.21
C GLY A 202 2.07 -27.24 16.39
N VAL A 203 1.21 -26.46 17.03
CA VAL A 203 0.22 -25.60 16.38
C VAL A 203 0.64 -24.14 16.52
N LYS A 204 0.73 -23.42 15.40
CA LYS A 204 0.95 -21.97 15.39
C LYS A 204 -0.38 -21.25 15.53
N TYR A 205 -0.49 -20.47 16.57
CA TYR A 205 -1.64 -19.60 16.85
C TYR A 205 -1.27 -18.17 16.47
N ARG A 206 -1.73 -17.71 15.30
CA ARG A 206 -1.31 -16.43 14.71
C ARG A 206 -2.19 -15.28 15.15
N ILE A 207 -1.58 -14.11 15.34
CA ILE A 207 -2.31 -12.84 15.44
C ILE A 207 -2.93 -12.56 14.07
N ALA A 208 -4.26 -12.63 14.01
CA ALA A 208 -5.01 -12.45 12.77
C ALA A 208 -5.51 -11.03 12.60
N ASP A 209 -5.80 -10.34 13.69
CA ASP A 209 -6.19 -8.93 13.68
C ASP A 209 -6.03 -8.33 15.10
N VAL A 210 -6.11 -7.01 15.20
CA VAL A 210 -6.15 -6.29 16.47
C VAL A 210 -7.42 -5.44 16.55
N ASN A 211 -8.06 -5.43 17.72
CA ASN A 211 -9.27 -4.65 17.99
C ASN A 211 -10.42 -4.89 16.99
N TYR A 212 -10.49 -6.05 16.35
CA TYR A 212 -11.46 -6.34 15.29
C TYR A 212 -12.92 -6.19 15.74
N TRP A 213 -13.24 -6.64 16.96
CA TRP A 213 -14.58 -6.54 17.55
C TRP A 213 -14.76 -5.37 18.52
N LYS A 214 -13.79 -4.44 18.58
CA LYS A 214 -13.92 -3.25 19.43
C LYS A 214 -15.07 -2.38 18.95
N ASN A 215 -15.95 -1.98 19.86
CA ASN A 215 -17.16 -1.21 19.59
C ASN A 215 -18.21 -1.94 18.72
N VAL A 216 -18.07 -3.25 18.50
CA VAL A 216 -19.05 -4.07 17.77
C VAL A 216 -20.04 -4.71 18.76
N GLY A 217 -21.32 -4.67 18.45
CA GLY A 217 -22.36 -5.33 19.22
C GLY A 217 -23.59 -4.49 19.50
N TYR A 218 -24.63 -5.16 20.02
CA TYR A 218 -25.86 -4.57 20.52
C TYR A 218 -26.38 -5.45 21.67
N PRO A 219 -26.93 -4.88 22.76
CA PRO A 219 -26.98 -3.42 23.05
C PRO A 219 -25.60 -2.79 23.30
N GLU A 220 -25.54 -1.46 23.36
CA GLU A 220 -24.30 -0.70 23.52
C GLU A 220 -23.47 -1.14 24.73
N SER A 221 -24.16 -1.50 25.82
CA SER A 221 -23.54 -1.98 27.08
C SER A 221 -22.80 -3.31 26.96
N GLU A 222 -23.06 -4.07 25.89
CA GLU A 222 -22.43 -5.39 25.65
C GLU A 222 -21.35 -5.35 24.58
N LYS A 223 -21.02 -4.15 24.06
CA LYS A 223 -19.90 -3.99 23.13
C LYS A 223 -18.58 -4.22 23.83
N VAL A 224 -17.66 -4.86 23.14
CA VAL A 224 -16.28 -5.00 23.61
C VAL A 224 -15.59 -3.64 23.55
N GLN A 225 -15.20 -3.11 24.71
CA GLN A 225 -14.45 -1.86 24.82
C GLN A 225 -12.94 -2.11 25.02
N LYS A 226 -12.58 -3.29 25.52
CA LYS A 226 -11.19 -3.65 25.82
C LYS A 226 -10.36 -3.84 24.57
N PRO A 227 -9.11 -3.38 24.56
CA PRO A 227 -8.16 -3.81 23.55
C PRO A 227 -8.00 -5.33 23.53
N HIS A 228 -7.83 -5.90 22.35
CA HIS A 228 -7.71 -7.34 22.17
C HIS A 228 -7.03 -7.68 20.85
N ILE A 229 -6.51 -8.90 20.77
CA ILE A 229 -6.03 -9.49 19.53
C ILE A 229 -6.94 -10.65 19.14
N LEU A 230 -7.12 -10.86 17.82
CA LEU A 230 -7.74 -12.05 17.28
C LEU A 230 -6.67 -13.07 16.95
N ILE A 231 -6.97 -14.32 17.25
CA ILE A 231 -6.09 -15.46 16.98
C ILE A 231 -6.78 -16.43 16.03
N VAL A 232 -6.02 -16.90 15.04
CA VAL A 232 -6.40 -17.97 14.12
C VAL A 232 -5.26 -19.01 14.08
N PRO A 233 -5.53 -20.30 14.33
CA PRO A 233 -4.53 -21.35 14.23
C PRO A 233 -4.19 -21.64 12.75
N ASP A 234 -2.97 -22.10 12.48
CA ASP A 234 -2.50 -22.51 11.14
C ASP A 234 -3.09 -23.84 10.68
N THR A 235 -3.78 -24.55 11.53
CA THR A 235 -4.39 -25.85 11.25
C THR A 235 -5.80 -25.91 11.81
N VAL A 236 -6.52 -26.96 11.47
CA VAL A 236 -7.80 -27.28 12.10
C VAL A 236 -7.56 -27.84 13.51
N LEU A 237 -8.38 -27.43 14.46
CA LEU A 237 -8.33 -27.94 15.85
C LEU A 237 -9.29 -29.13 16.07
N GLY A 238 -9.92 -29.61 15.01
CA GLY A 238 -10.84 -30.73 15.01
C GLY A 238 -11.59 -30.81 13.69
N SER A 239 -12.56 -31.71 13.63
CA SER A 239 -13.46 -31.84 12.48
C SER A 239 -14.89 -32.10 12.95
N GLY A 240 -15.86 -31.81 12.09
CA GLY A 240 -17.25 -32.09 12.39
C GLY A 240 -18.21 -31.60 11.32
N GLN A 241 -19.46 -31.91 11.53
CA GLN A 241 -20.61 -31.44 10.73
C GLN A 241 -21.09 -30.10 11.24
N MET A 242 -21.67 -29.29 10.37
CA MET A 242 -22.41 -28.10 10.79
C MET A 242 -23.69 -28.45 11.51
N HIS A 243 -24.39 -29.48 11.04
CA HIS A 243 -25.64 -29.97 11.60
C HIS A 243 -25.80 -31.49 11.45
N THR A 244 -26.60 -32.11 12.28
CA THR A 244 -26.91 -33.58 12.19
C THR A 244 -27.85 -33.92 11.05
N SER A 245 -28.53 -32.94 10.44
CA SER A 245 -29.39 -33.08 9.27
C SER A 245 -29.02 -32.05 8.20
N ASN A 246 -29.32 -32.34 6.93
CA ASN A 246 -29.15 -31.38 5.83
C ASN A 246 -30.19 -30.26 5.92
N SER A 247 -30.03 -29.40 6.90
CA SER A 247 -30.85 -28.23 7.15
C SER A 247 -30.02 -27.09 7.69
N THR A 248 -30.33 -25.88 7.24
CA THR A 248 -29.78 -24.65 7.80
C THR A 248 -30.84 -23.86 8.57
N TYR A 249 -31.93 -24.53 8.95
CA TYR A 249 -33.04 -23.91 9.70
C TYR A 249 -32.52 -23.30 11.03
N GLY A 250 -32.81 -22.02 11.23
CA GLY A 250 -32.35 -21.28 12.39
C GLY A 250 -30.91 -20.77 12.29
N GLY A 251 -30.25 -21.02 11.14
CA GLY A 251 -28.93 -20.49 10.80
C GLY A 251 -27.78 -21.07 11.63
N TYR A 252 -26.61 -20.47 11.50
CA TYR A 252 -25.40 -20.88 12.21
C TYR A 252 -25.57 -20.86 13.74
N ARG A 253 -26.25 -19.87 14.29
CA ARG A 253 -26.44 -19.73 15.75
C ARG A 253 -27.10 -20.97 16.40
N ASN A 254 -27.94 -21.71 15.66
CA ASN A 254 -28.64 -22.91 16.11
C ASN A 254 -27.96 -24.20 15.64
N SER A 255 -26.82 -24.11 14.94
CA SER A 255 -26.12 -25.29 14.46
C SER A 255 -25.46 -26.09 15.60
N GLU A 256 -25.28 -27.40 15.37
CA GLU A 256 -24.52 -28.28 16.28
C GLU A 256 -23.04 -27.78 16.38
N MET A 257 -22.51 -27.27 15.29
CA MET A 257 -21.16 -26.67 15.27
C MET A 257 -21.03 -25.61 16.35
N LYS A 258 -21.95 -24.64 16.39
CA LYS A 258 -21.92 -23.54 17.36
C LYS A 258 -22.24 -23.99 18.78
N SER A 259 -23.29 -24.80 18.95
CA SER A 259 -23.77 -25.18 20.29
C SER A 259 -22.91 -26.20 21.00
N THR A 260 -22.25 -27.09 20.25
CA THR A 260 -21.52 -28.25 20.82
C THR A 260 -20.06 -28.31 20.43
N ARG A 261 -19.74 -28.28 19.12
CA ARG A 261 -18.37 -28.54 18.62
C ARG A 261 -17.39 -27.46 19.05
N LEU A 262 -17.73 -26.20 18.85
CA LEU A 262 -16.87 -25.07 19.24
C LEU A 262 -16.71 -24.95 20.75
N ASN A 263 -17.75 -25.28 21.52
CA ASN A 263 -17.63 -25.33 22.97
C ASN A 263 -16.66 -26.42 23.44
N ASN A 264 -16.59 -27.55 22.74
CA ASN A 264 -15.60 -28.60 23.04
C ASN A 264 -14.19 -28.15 22.63
N ILE A 265 -14.02 -27.51 21.47
CA ILE A 265 -12.74 -26.94 21.04
C ILE A 265 -12.27 -25.88 22.04
N ALA A 266 -13.14 -25.00 22.53
CA ALA A 266 -12.80 -24.00 23.52
C ALA A 266 -12.17 -24.60 24.80
N LYS A 267 -12.63 -25.80 25.21
CA LYS A 267 -12.08 -26.53 26.37
C LYS A 267 -10.69 -27.09 26.10
N THR A 268 -10.34 -27.36 24.85
CA THR A 268 -9.03 -27.94 24.44
C THR A 268 -8.01 -26.90 24.03
N LEU A 269 -8.38 -25.62 23.96
CA LEU A 269 -7.42 -24.56 23.71
C LEU A 269 -6.30 -24.54 24.78
N PRO A 270 -5.09 -24.10 24.44
CA PRO A 270 -4.03 -23.91 25.42
C PRO A 270 -4.46 -23.00 26.58
N ASP A 271 -3.99 -23.35 27.79
CA ASP A 271 -4.40 -22.63 29.01
C ASP A 271 -4.08 -21.14 28.99
N THR A 272 -2.97 -20.78 28.33
CA THR A 272 -2.59 -19.37 28.14
C THR A 272 -3.66 -18.57 27.39
N PHE A 273 -4.43 -19.19 26.49
CA PHE A 273 -5.54 -18.52 25.78
C PHE A 273 -6.87 -18.66 26.52
N LYS A 274 -7.16 -19.86 27.07
CA LYS A 274 -8.44 -20.12 27.76
C LYS A 274 -8.73 -19.11 28.85
N SER A 275 -7.72 -18.75 29.64
CA SER A 275 -7.87 -17.80 30.76
C SER A 275 -8.09 -16.35 30.31
N LEU A 276 -7.79 -16.04 29.03
CA LEU A 276 -7.85 -14.71 28.44
C LEU A 276 -8.93 -14.57 27.37
N LEU A 277 -9.75 -15.63 27.15
CA LEU A 277 -10.81 -15.60 26.14
C LEU A 277 -11.78 -14.46 26.41
N LEU A 278 -12.01 -13.68 25.37
CA LEU A 278 -12.89 -12.56 25.40
C LEU A 278 -14.23 -12.92 24.75
N THR A 279 -15.33 -12.70 25.47
CA THR A 279 -16.67 -12.81 24.91
C THR A 279 -17.02 -11.54 24.17
N HIS A 280 -17.52 -11.68 22.96
CA HIS A 280 -17.97 -10.58 22.12
C HIS A 280 -19.39 -10.81 21.61
N ARG A 281 -20.02 -9.75 21.12
CA ARG A 281 -21.31 -9.82 20.43
C ARG A 281 -21.09 -10.04 18.96
N MET A 282 -21.82 -10.97 18.40
CA MET A 282 -21.80 -11.29 16.97
C MET A 282 -23.22 -11.29 16.42
N PHE A 283 -23.41 -10.65 15.28
CA PHE A 283 -24.70 -10.72 14.56
C PHE A 283 -24.67 -11.88 13.58
N SER A 284 -25.60 -12.78 13.71
CA SER A 284 -25.77 -13.93 12.81
C SER A 284 -27.23 -14.31 12.72
N ASP A 285 -27.68 -14.59 11.50
CA ASP A 285 -29.03 -15.11 11.23
C ASP A 285 -30.14 -14.29 11.91
N GLY A 286 -30.06 -12.97 11.80
CA GLY A 286 -31.06 -12.04 12.29
C GLY A 286 -31.03 -11.77 13.80
N ALA A 287 -30.00 -12.23 14.55
CA ALA A 287 -29.89 -11.99 15.97
C ALA A 287 -28.47 -11.73 16.45
N TRP A 288 -28.35 -10.96 17.54
CA TRP A 288 -27.10 -10.81 18.27
C TRP A 288 -26.94 -11.94 19.29
N ILE A 289 -25.80 -12.63 19.23
CA ILE A 289 -25.46 -13.73 20.14
C ILE A 289 -24.08 -13.49 20.78
N ASN A 290 -23.83 -14.15 21.90
CA ASN A 290 -22.51 -14.16 22.52
C ASN A 290 -21.64 -15.24 21.88
N ALA A 291 -20.39 -14.90 21.64
CA ALA A 291 -19.38 -15.78 21.10
C ALA A 291 -18.04 -15.54 21.80
N SER A 292 -17.26 -16.60 22.01
CA SER A 292 -15.89 -16.53 22.55
C SER A 292 -14.94 -17.27 21.64
N VAL A 293 -15.32 -18.46 21.17
CA VAL A 293 -14.64 -19.21 20.11
C VAL A 293 -15.67 -19.43 19.00
N ASP A 294 -15.31 -19.11 17.77
CA ASP A 294 -16.24 -19.12 16.67
C ASP A 294 -15.62 -19.58 15.35
N LEU A 295 -16.46 -19.84 14.34
CA LEU A 295 -15.99 -19.94 12.96
C LEU A 295 -15.84 -18.55 12.33
N MET A 296 -14.89 -18.42 11.45
CA MET A 296 -14.75 -17.23 10.61
C MET A 296 -15.93 -17.11 9.65
N SER A 297 -16.26 -15.89 9.23
CA SER A 297 -17.20 -15.64 8.13
C SER A 297 -16.44 -15.49 6.79
N GLU A 298 -17.17 -15.55 5.67
CA GLU A 298 -16.61 -15.22 4.36
C GLU A 298 -16.01 -13.81 4.32
N VAL A 299 -16.65 -12.84 4.98
CA VAL A 299 -16.12 -11.47 5.07
C VAL A 299 -14.77 -11.45 5.81
N MET A 300 -14.64 -12.20 6.90
CA MET A 300 -13.37 -12.30 7.63
C MET A 300 -12.25 -12.92 6.76
N VAL A 301 -12.56 -13.87 5.90
CA VAL A 301 -11.55 -14.58 5.10
C VAL A 301 -11.31 -13.92 3.74
N HIS A 302 -12.34 -13.44 3.06
CA HIS A 302 -12.27 -12.93 1.69
C HIS A 302 -12.52 -11.42 1.56
N GLY A 303 -12.97 -10.75 2.62
CA GLY A 303 -13.39 -9.34 2.57
C GLY A 303 -14.77 -9.11 1.97
N THR A 304 -15.41 -10.15 1.48
CA THR A 304 -16.73 -10.09 0.82
C THR A 304 -17.46 -11.41 0.94
N TYR A 305 -18.75 -11.40 0.61
CA TYR A 305 -19.55 -12.61 0.42
C TYR A 305 -19.34 -13.18 -0.99
N ILE A 306 -19.12 -14.49 -1.09
CA ILE A 306 -18.90 -15.22 -2.35
C ILE A 306 -20.00 -16.28 -2.53
N CYS A 307 -20.10 -17.24 -1.60
CA CYS A 307 -21.05 -18.34 -1.64
C CYS A 307 -22.27 -18.13 -0.73
N THR A 308 -22.25 -17.12 0.14
CA THR A 308 -23.37 -16.83 1.06
C THR A 308 -24.63 -16.48 0.28
N ASP A 309 -25.76 -17.13 0.62
CA ASP A 309 -27.07 -16.80 0.07
C ASP A 309 -27.45 -15.33 0.37
N ASN A 310 -28.03 -14.65 -0.60
CA ASN A 310 -28.42 -13.25 -0.51
C ASN A 310 -29.32 -12.93 0.68
N SER A 311 -30.21 -13.85 1.09
CA SER A 311 -31.07 -13.71 2.27
C SER A 311 -30.30 -13.76 3.59
N ASN A 312 -29.09 -14.29 3.59
CA ASN A 312 -28.24 -14.52 4.76
C ASN A 312 -26.99 -13.61 4.82
N LYS A 313 -26.91 -12.59 3.95
CA LYS A 313 -25.83 -11.60 3.95
C LYS A 313 -25.97 -10.59 5.10
N GLN A 314 -26.10 -11.10 6.32
CA GLN A 314 -26.21 -10.31 7.53
C GLN A 314 -25.10 -10.71 8.51
N THR A 315 -24.20 -9.77 8.81
CA THR A 315 -23.11 -10.01 9.74
C THR A 315 -22.69 -8.72 10.43
N SER A 316 -22.08 -8.87 11.59
CA SER A 316 -21.33 -7.80 12.26
C SER A 316 -19.92 -7.63 11.74
N ASP A 317 -19.45 -8.53 10.85
CA ASP A 317 -18.12 -8.44 10.26
C ASP A 317 -18.13 -7.45 9.11
N THR A 318 -17.29 -6.43 9.17
CA THR A 318 -17.28 -5.33 8.22
C THR A 318 -16.05 -5.32 7.32
N GLN A 319 -15.06 -6.19 7.60
CA GLN A 319 -13.77 -6.18 6.92
C GLN A 319 -13.10 -7.56 6.93
N GLN A 320 -12.17 -7.75 6.01
CA GLN A 320 -11.28 -8.90 5.99
C GLN A 320 -10.30 -8.85 7.17
N LEU A 321 -10.00 -10.00 7.76
CA LEU A 321 -8.93 -10.09 8.75
C LEU A 321 -7.61 -9.64 8.13
N ALA A 322 -6.86 -8.84 8.88
CA ALA A 322 -5.58 -8.32 8.43
C ALA A 322 -4.62 -9.45 8.02
N LEU A 323 -4.65 -10.59 8.68
CA LEU A 323 -3.87 -11.78 8.33
C LEU A 323 -4.09 -12.21 6.87
N PHE A 324 -5.35 -12.35 6.45
CA PHE A 324 -5.66 -12.83 5.10
C PHE A 324 -5.61 -11.73 4.04
N ARG A 325 -5.63 -10.47 4.44
CA ARG A 325 -5.40 -9.33 3.57
C ARG A 325 -3.91 -9.17 3.24
N LEU A 326 -3.04 -9.38 4.22
CA LEU A 326 -1.59 -9.19 4.09
C LEU A 326 -0.86 -10.46 3.62
N ALA A 327 -1.38 -11.65 3.98
CA ALA A 327 -0.83 -12.95 3.63
C ALA A 327 -1.97 -13.89 3.16
N PRO A 328 -2.49 -13.68 1.93
CA PRO A 328 -3.63 -14.42 1.42
C PRO A 328 -3.40 -15.93 1.26
N GLU A 329 -2.16 -16.38 1.16
CA GLU A 329 -1.77 -17.80 1.11
C GLU A 329 -2.11 -18.53 2.42
N LEU A 330 -2.16 -17.83 3.55
CA LEU A 330 -2.51 -18.42 4.85
C LEU A 330 -3.98 -18.84 4.98
N LYS A 331 -4.81 -18.55 3.99
CA LYS A 331 -6.15 -19.16 3.85
C LYS A 331 -6.05 -20.65 3.56
N THR A 332 -5.04 -21.05 2.83
CA THR A 332 -4.82 -22.43 2.37
C THR A 332 -4.07 -23.21 3.43
N ILE A 333 -4.71 -24.23 3.98
CA ILE A 333 -4.11 -25.12 4.98
C ILE A 333 -4.10 -26.62 4.56
N GLY A 334 -4.35 -26.88 3.27
CA GLY A 334 -4.29 -28.22 2.70
C GLY A 334 -5.50 -29.12 3.03
N VAL A 335 -6.48 -28.61 3.78
CA VAL A 335 -7.73 -29.31 4.09
C VAL A 335 -8.91 -28.34 4.01
N ASN A 336 -10.09 -28.89 3.67
CA ASN A 336 -11.32 -28.09 3.70
C ASN A 336 -11.71 -27.77 5.15
N TYR A 337 -12.16 -26.53 5.41
CA TYR A 337 -12.66 -26.13 6.72
C TYR A 337 -13.88 -25.23 6.63
N TRP A 338 -14.80 -25.41 7.60
CA TRP A 338 -16.06 -24.69 7.66
C TRP A 338 -15.88 -23.19 7.92
N LEU A 339 -16.75 -22.41 7.28
CA LEU A 339 -17.11 -21.05 7.66
C LEU A 339 -18.53 -21.02 8.23
N ARG A 340 -18.92 -19.92 8.89
CA ARG A 340 -20.21 -19.84 9.56
C ARG A 340 -21.38 -19.44 8.68
N ASN A 341 -21.16 -18.98 7.45
CA ASN A 341 -22.22 -18.44 6.61
C ASN A 341 -23.07 -19.53 5.98
N VAL A 342 -24.38 -19.25 5.89
CA VAL A 342 -25.34 -20.11 5.20
C VAL A 342 -25.27 -19.83 3.70
N ALA A 343 -25.04 -20.87 2.91
CA ALA A 343 -24.97 -20.80 1.45
C ALA A 343 -26.27 -21.17 0.76
N GLY A 344 -27.16 -21.91 1.45
CA GLY A 344 -28.45 -22.35 0.93
C GLY A 344 -29.27 -23.08 2.00
N SER A 345 -30.43 -23.60 1.67
CA SER A 345 -31.32 -24.25 2.63
C SER A 345 -30.74 -25.50 3.31
N GLN A 346 -29.67 -26.07 2.75
CA GLN A 346 -29.01 -27.28 3.24
C GLN A 346 -27.50 -27.15 3.35
N THR A 347 -26.92 -26.03 2.93
CA THR A 347 -25.48 -25.86 2.74
C THR A 347 -24.90 -24.70 3.54
N TYR A 348 -23.72 -24.90 4.06
CA TYR A 348 -22.88 -23.86 4.67
C TYR A 348 -21.63 -23.59 3.82
N THR A 349 -21.06 -22.41 3.96
CA THR A 349 -19.83 -22.03 3.28
C THR A 349 -18.61 -22.71 3.92
N LEU A 350 -17.59 -22.92 3.14
CA LEU A 350 -16.29 -23.46 3.57
C LEU A 350 -15.15 -22.88 2.73
N ILE A 351 -13.95 -23.07 3.19
CA ILE A 351 -12.72 -22.87 2.40
C ILE A 351 -12.23 -24.25 1.95
N SER A 352 -11.98 -24.38 0.64
CA SER A 352 -11.42 -25.60 0.07
C SER A 352 -9.96 -25.81 0.50
N GLN A 353 -9.45 -27.02 0.31
CA GLN A 353 -8.03 -27.33 0.55
C GLN A 353 -7.08 -26.49 -0.31
N TYR A 354 -7.58 -25.79 -1.33
CA TYR A 354 -6.82 -24.91 -2.22
C TYR A 354 -6.97 -23.42 -1.86
N GLY A 355 -7.78 -23.10 -0.82
CA GLY A 355 -8.00 -21.72 -0.37
C GLY A 355 -9.19 -21.01 -1.04
N ASP A 356 -9.95 -21.70 -1.88
CA ASP A 356 -11.11 -21.15 -2.58
C ASP A 356 -12.36 -21.16 -1.71
N ALA A 357 -13.25 -20.18 -1.94
CA ALA A 357 -14.60 -20.21 -1.37
C ALA A 357 -15.42 -21.33 -1.99
N SER A 358 -16.11 -22.09 -1.16
CA SER A 358 -16.98 -23.20 -1.57
C SER A 358 -18.15 -23.36 -0.59
N SER A 359 -19.02 -24.30 -0.83
CA SER A 359 -20.11 -24.68 0.09
C SER A 359 -20.41 -26.16 -0.01
N ASP A 360 -20.94 -26.74 1.08
CA ASP A 360 -21.36 -28.15 1.08
C ASP A 360 -22.49 -28.38 2.10
N MET A 361 -23.05 -29.60 2.05
CA MET A 361 -24.15 -30.03 2.89
C MET A 361 -23.81 -29.91 4.37
N ALA A 362 -24.77 -29.51 5.17
CA ALA A 362 -24.61 -29.33 6.61
C ALA A 362 -24.14 -30.59 7.36
N THR A 363 -24.43 -31.78 6.80
CA THR A 363 -24.01 -33.08 7.33
C THR A 363 -22.63 -33.56 6.89
N SER A 364 -21.98 -32.84 5.96
CA SER A 364 -20.62 -33.15 5.56
C SER A 364 -19.63 -32.86 6.72
N THR A 365 -18.59 -33.64 6.80
CA THR A 365 -17.55 -33.48 7.85
C THR A 365 -16.32 -32.80 7.27
N TYR A 366 -16.01 -31.61 7.78
CA TYR A 366 -14.82 -30.85 7.43
C TYR A 366 -14.09 -30.34 8.65
N GLY A 367 -12.92 -29.76 8.44
CA GLY A 367 -12.11 -29.18 9.49
C GLY A 367 -12.79 -28.00 10.20
N VAL A 368 -12.45 -27.84 11.47
CA VAL A 368 -12.87 -26.70 12.28
C VAL A 368 -11.63 -25.87 12.58
N ARG A 369 -11.50 -24.74 11.91
CA ARG A 369 -10.47 -23.74 12.09
C ARG A 369 -11.08 -22.52 12.78
N PRO A 370 -10.99 -22.42 14.11
CA PRO A 370 -11.69 -21.37 14.85
C PRO A 370 -10.99 -20.03 14.78
N VAL A 371 -11.72 -18.98 15.13
CA VAL A 371 -11.22 -17.65 15.49
C VAL A 371 -11.66 -17.31 16.90
N PHE A 372 -10.80 -16.68 17.70
CA PHE A 372 -11.10 -16.23 19.04
C PHE A 372 -10.28 -15.00 19.42
N ALA A 373 -10.77 -14.23 20.38
CA ALA A 373 -10.08 -13.07 20.89
C ALA A 373 -9.52 -13.32 22.29
N VAL A 374 -8.38 -12.69 22.56
CA VAL A 374 -7.76 -12.62 23.90
C VAL A 374 -7.44 -11.18 24.27
N GLY A 375 -7.68 -10.80 25.58
CA GLY A 375 -7.48 -9.44 26.06
C GLY A 375 -7.63 -9.27 27.58
#